data_d4e1bd2922779ea9b07bd67f6eb20cb5
#
_entry.id   d4e1bd2922779ea9b07bd67f6eb20cb5
#
_cell.length_a   1.000
_cell.length_b   1.000
_cell.length_c   1.000
_cell.angle_alpha   90.00
_cell.angle_beta   90.00
_cell.angle_gamma   90.00
#
_symmetry.space_group_name_H-M   'P 1'
#
loop_
_entity.id
_entity.type
_entity.pdbx_description
1 polymer ?
#
loop_
_entity_poly.entity_id
_entity_poly.type
_entity_poly.pdbx_seq_one_letter_code
_entity_poly.pdbx_strand_id
1 'polypeptide(L)'
;MPKDKNPVERYRRIAEIFHRRRGSHAVVRMQDLADELGISIRQLGVDLKYMREKGAPLEYVAADRGWRFQEGADFAFVDDQILSDEDVMNIRIAIETFNKINNRDQSLGSLPKVFHKIYKAARKWTQPGNLQKSIYFDPLPHYEGSRHIRFFLQSIDDSRRVEFQYKGYHAPEPKTVLFDPWFLRHYDRRWYAGGFSHDPSEQFVRTFPLERIVGTPKAVGFFHDKPPDYDAESYWRHIYGITVPPNGIVEEVVLEFNYLLGCYFLDTPFFEPFEVLARDEEKIVVQLHIIPNIDLIRKLASLGADVRVLTPQSLADTLERFFEAALAHARTGKT
;
A
#
# COMPACT_ATOMS: atom_id res chain seq x y z
N MET A 1 -15.48 37.00 21.22
CA MET A 1 -14.84 35.99 20.38
C MET A 1 -13.49 36.51 19.92
N PRO A 2 -12.40 35.72 19.98
CA PRO A 2 -11.11 36.21 19.55
C PRO A 2 -11.14 36.52 18.05
N LYS A 3 -10.70 37.70 17.66
CA LYS A 3 -10.53 38.11 16.26
C LYS A 3 -9.49 37.18 15.63
N ASP A 4 -9.92 36.40 14.65
CA ASP A 4 -8.99 35.54 13.88
C ASP A 4 -7.98 36.45 13.16
N LYS A 5 -6.79 36.58 13.75
CA LYS A 5 -5.71 37.42 13.22
C LYS A 5 -4.94 36.67 12.10
N ASN A 6 -5.16 35.35 11.95
CA ASN A 6 -4.49 34.56 10.93
C ASN A 6 -5.29 34.60 9.61
N PRO A 7 -4.76 35.20 8.53
CA PRO A 7 -5.46 35.27 7.25
C PRO A 7 -5.84 33.92 6.69
N VAL A 8 -4.98 32.92 6.84
CA VAL A 8 -5.15 31.55 6.30
C VAL A 8 -6.35 30.86 6.94
N GLU A 9 -6.47 30.96 8.25
CA GLU A 9 -7.61 30.38 8.96
C GLU A 9 -8.94 31.05 8.56
N ARG A 10 -8.91 32.36 8.28
CA ARG A 10 -10.09 33.07 7.74
C ARG A 10 -10.47 32.54 6.36
N TYR A 11 -9.52 32.36 5.45
CA TYR A 11 -9.79 31.84 4.11
C TYR A 11 -10.37 30.43 4.16
N ARG A 12 -9.86 29.57 5.05
CA ARG A 12 -10.40 28.22 5.28
C ARG A 12 -11.85 28.28 5.78
N ARG A 13 -12.13 29.12 6.77
CA ARG A 13 -13.48 29.31 7.31
C ARG A 13 -14.45 29.88 6.27
N ILE A 14 -14.00 30.82 5.44
CA ILE A 14 -14.80 31.35 4.33
C ILE A 14 -15.17 30.22 3.37
N ALA A 15 -14.21 29.39 2.97
CA ALA A 15 -14.45 28.25 2.10
C ALA A 15 -15.43 27.24 2.71
N GLU A 16 -15.31 26.94 4.01
CA GLU A 16 -16.22 26.05 4.75
C GLU A 16 -17.66 26.59 4.81
N ILE A 17 -17.83 27.90 4.99
CA ILE A 17 -19.14 28.53 5.00
C ILE A 17 -19.83 28.41 3.63
N PHE A 18 -19.09 28.66 2.54
CA PHE A 18 -19.62 28.46 1.20
C PHE A 18 -19.92 26.99 0.89
N HIS A 19 -19.12 26.05 1.40
CA HIS A 19 -19.38 24.63 1.25
C HIS A 19 -20.61 24.13 2.01
N ARG A 20 -20.86 24.65 3.21
CA ARG A 20 -22.05 24.31 4.00
C ARG A 20 -23.34 24.83 3.37
N ARG A 21 -23.29 25.95 2.66
CA ARG A 21 -24.45 26.61 2.06
C ARG A 21 -24.58 26.28 0.57
N ARG A 22 -24.57 24.98 0.22
CA ARG A 22 -24.80 24.53 -1.17
C ARG A 22 -26.31 24.38 -1.45
N GLY A 23 -26.71 24.60 -2.71
CA GLY A 23 -28.12 24.47 -3.15
C GLY A 23 -28.83 25.80 -3.30
N SER A 24 -30.17 25.80 -3.24
CA SER A 24 -31.03 26.95 -3.50
C SER A 24 -30.82 28.18 -2.57
N HIS A 25 -30.10 28.01 -1.48
CA HIS A 25 -29.73 29.07 -0.52
C HIS A 25 -28.22 29.32 -0.44
N ALA A 26 -27.51 29.07 -1.51
CA ALA A 26 -26.04 29.11 -1.57
C ALA A 26 -25.45 30.53 -1.47
N VAL A 27 -26.26 31.58 -1.67
CA VAL A 27 -25.77 32.97 -1.69
C VAL A 27 -25.66 33.55 -0.27
N VAL A 28 -24.46 34.04 0.05
CA VAL A 28 -24.13 34.65 1.35
C VAL A 28 -23.89 36.13 1.17
N ARG A 29 -24.61 36.98 1.94
CA ARG A 29 -24.40 38.42 1.91
C ARG A 29 -23.11 38.82 2.61
N MET A 30 -22.47 39.87 2.14
CA MET A 30 -21.21 40.38 2.70
C MET A 30 -21.31 40.68 4.20
N GLN A 31 -22.44 41.25 4.65
CA GLN A 31 -22.63 41.55 6.06
C GLN A 31 -22.72 40.29 6.91
N ASP A 32 -23.53 39.30 6.48
CA ASP A 32 -23.72 38.04 7.22
C ASP A 32 -22.41 37.26 7.35
N LEU A 33 -21.61 37.25 6.28
CA LEU A 33 -20.32 36.58 6.28
C LEU A 33 -19.28 37.30 7.15
N ALA A 34 -19.28 38.65 7.12
CA ALA A 34 -18.40 39.45 7.96
C ALA A 34 -18.73 39.28 9.45
N ASP A 35 -20.02 39.26 9.79
CA ASP A 35 -20.50 39.05 11.16
C ASP A 35 -20.18 37.64 11.67
N GLU A 36 -20.37 36.60 10.86
CA GLU A 36 -20.03 35.19 11.19
C GLU A 36 -18.51 34.99 11.44
N LEU A 37 -17.68 35.75 10.71
CA LEU A 37 -16.23 35.72 10.84
C LEU A 37 -15.67 36.68 11.90
N GLY A 38 -16.48 37.63 12.38
CA GLY A 38 -16.07 38.68 13.32
C GLY A 38 -15.07 39.69 12.75
N ILE A 39 -15.15 39.98 11.44
CA ILE A 39 -14.27 40.90 10.71
C ILE A 39 -15.07 42.05 10.05
N SER A 40 -14.35 43.08 9.61
CA SER A 40 -15.00 44.18 8.87
C SER A 40 -15.31 43.76 7.42
N ILE A 41 -16.37 44.33 6.83
CA ILE A 41 -16.70 44.15 5.41
C ILE A 41 -15.53 44.53 4.50
N ARG A 42 -14.75 45.54 4.87
CA ARG A 42 -13.55 45.94 4.12
C ARG A 42 -12.50 44.83 4.12
N GLN A 43 -12.26 44.22 5.28
CA GLN A 43 -11.31 43.07 5.38
C GLN A 43 -11.81 41.89 4.59
N LEU A 44 -13.12 41.56 4.71
CA LEU A 44 -13.73 40.48 3.93
C LEU A 44 -13.59 40.72 2.42
N GLY A 45 -13.75 41.95 1.95
CA GLY A 45 -13.56 42.30 0.54
C GLY A 45 -12.13 42.01 0.06
N VAL A 46 -11.13 42.31 0.89
CA VAL A 46 -9.71 41.98 0.60
C VAL A 46 -9.50 40.45 0.56
N ASP A 47 -10.07 39.75 1.53
CA ASP A 47 -9.95 38.31 1.64
C ASP A 47 -10.60 37.56 0.45
N LEU A 48 -11.81 37.94 0.05
CA LEU A 48 -12.50 37.39 -1.12
C LEU A 48 -11.77 37.69 -2.44
N LYS A 49 -11.20 38.90 -2.56
CA LYS A 49 -10.38 39.26 -3.73
C LYS A 49 -9.15 38.34 -3.81
N TYR A 50 -8.41 38.16 -2.71
CA TYR A 50 -7.26 37.28 -2.62
C TYR A 50 -7.62 35.82 -2.94
N MET A 51 -8.72 35.32 -2.37
CA MET A 51 -9.19 33.97 -2.66
C MET A 51 -9.52 33.77 -4.14
N ARG A 52 -10.12 34.77 -4.81
CA ARG A 52 -10.36 34.72 -6.26
C ARG A 52 -9.08 34.73 -7.07
N GLU A 53 -8.11 35.55 -6.70
CA GLU A 53 -6.78 35.56 -7.33
C GLU A 53 -6.08 34.21 -7.18
N LYS A 54 -6.35 33.52 -6.07
CA LYS A 54 -5.89 32.14 -5.81
C LYS A 54 -6.80 31.06 -6.41
N GLY A 55 -7.74 31.43 -7.28
CA GLY A 55 -8.55 30.51 -8.07
C GLY A 55 -9.79 29.98 -7.34
N ALA A 56 -10.21 30.58 -6.24
CA ALA A 56 -11.51 30.26 -5.65
C ALA A 56 -12.65 30.56 -6.66
N PRO A 57 -13.56 29.60 -6.89
CA PRO A 57 -14.64 29.72 -7.87
C PRO A 57 -15.77 30.58 -7.31
N LEU A 58 -15.43 31.78 -6.84
CA LEU A 58 -16.38 32.74 -6.25
C LEU A 58 -17.05 33.55 -7.33
N GLU A 59 -18.37 33.62 -7.30
CA GLU A 59 -19.19 34.48 -8.14
C GLU A 59 -20.08 35.37 -7.31
N TYR A 60 -20.27 36.60 -7.77
CA TYR A 60 -21.21 37.58 -7.15
C TYR A 60 -22.57 37.47 -7.82
N VAL A 61 -23.60 37.21 -7.05
CA VAL A 61 -24.99 37.15 -7.52
C VAL A 61 -25.68 38.49 -7.24
N ALA A 62 -25.84 39.29 -8.27
CA ALA A 62 -26.40 40.68 -8.13
C ALA A 62 -27.83 40.69 -7.62
N ALA A 63 -28.66 39.69 -8.01
CA ALA A 63 -30.06 39.59 -7.57
C ALA A 63 -30.18 39.45 -6.04
N ASP A 64 -29.29 38.70 -5.41
CA ASP A 64 -29.31 38.41 -3.97
C ASP A 64 -28.30 39.26 -3.19
N ARG A 65 -27.57 40.14 -3.88
CA ARG A 65 -26.50 40.99 -3.33
C ARG A 65 -25.49 40.25 -2.46
N GLY A 66 -25.08 39.04 -2.94
CA GLY A 66 -24.19 38.16 -2.19
C GLY A 66 -23.24 37.36 -3.05
N TRP A 67 -22.44 36.55 -2.39
CA TRP A 67 -21.42 35.68 -3.01
C TRP A 67 -21.78 34.23 -2.85
N ARG A 68 -21.39 33.40 -3.80
CA ARG A 68 -21.44 31.91 -3.71
C ARG A 68 -20.28 31.29 -4.46
N PHE A 69 -20.06 29.98 -4.26
CA PHE A 69 -19.27 29.21 -5.19
C PHE A 69 -20.08 28.88 -6.45
N GLN A 70 -19.41 28.85 -7.59
CA GLN A 70 -19.99 28.38 -8.86
C GLN A 70 -20.57 26.98 -8.68
N GLU A 71 -21.67 26.69 -9.35
CA GLU A 71 -22.36 25.41 -9.22
C GLU A 71 -21.48 24.25 -9.64
N GLY A 72 -21.43 23.21 -8.80
CA GLY A 72 -20.56 22.04 -9.03
C GLY A 72 -19.07 22.26 -8.75
N ALA A 73 -18.66 23.47 -8.37
CA ALA A 73 -17.27 23.74 -8.04
C ALA A 73 -16.92 23.21 -6.64
N ASP A 74 -15.79 22.52 -6.55
CA ASP A 74 -15.18 22.07 -5.29
C ASP A 74 -13.87 22.84 -5.09
N PHE A 75 -13.75 23.54 -3.98
CA PHE A 75 -12.59 24.38 -3.69
C PHE A 75 -12.19 24.23 -2.23
N ALA A 76 -10.96 23.82 -2.00
CA ALA A 76 -10.32 23.86 -0.69
C ALA A 76 -9.23 24.94 -0.74
N PHE A 77 -9.23 25.84 0.24
CA PHE A 77 -8.15 26.80 0.38
C PHE A 77 -6.94 26.10 1.00
N VAL A 78 -5.88 25.95 0.20
CA VAL A 78 -4.57 25.44 0.65
C VAL A 78 -3.62 26.64 0.70
N ASP A 79 -2.99 26.86 1.83
CA ASP A 79 -2.01 27.91 2.00
C ASP A 79 -0.75 27.61 1.19
N ASP A 80 -0.24 28.58 0.45
CA ASP A 80 1.03 28.49 -0.28
C ASP A 80 2.23 28.17 0.61
N GLN A 81 2.09 28.40 1.92
CA GLN A 81 3.13 28.15 2.91
C GLN A 81 3.09 26.74 3.53
N ILE A 82 2.04 25.96 3.26
CA ILE A 82 1.88 24.60 3.85
C ILE A 82 2.62 23.54 3.04
N LEU A 83 2.76 23.74 1.73
CA LEU A 83 3.46 22.80 0.85
C LEU A 83 4.65 23.49 0.20
N SER A 84 5.84 23.01 0.46
CA SER A 84 7.05 23.38 -0.27
C SER A 84 7.00 22.84 -1.71
N ASP A 85 7.84 23.37 -2.60
CA ASP A 85 7.99 22.82 -3.96
C ASP A 85 8.40 21.34 -3.93
N GLU A 86 9.15 20.94 -2.92
CA GLU A 86 9.52 19.55 -2.65
C GLU A 86 8.31 18.70 -2.26
N ASP A 87 7.43 19.19 -1.40
CA ASP A 87 6.20 18.48 -1.02
C ASP A 87 5.28 18.27 -2.22
N VAL A 88 5.13 19.29 -3.06
CA VAL A 88 4.33 19.21 -4.30
C VAL A 88 4.94 18.19 -5.26
N MET A 89 6.27 18.15 -5.36
CA MET A 89 6.98 17.16 -6.18
C MET A 89 6.80 15.75 -5.63
N ASN A 90 6.91 15.56 -4.31
CA ASN A 90 6.70 14.28 -3.65
C ASN A 90 5.26 13.78 -3.81
N ILE A 91 4.27 14.65 -3.64
CA ILE A 91 2.86 14.34 -3.92
C ILE A 91 2.68 13.91 -5.37
N ARG A 92 3.31 14.59 -6.31
CA ARG A 92 3.23 14.26 -7.73
C ARG A 92 3.85 12.90 -8.03
N ILE A 93 5.03 12.60 -7.50
CA ILE A 93 5.70 11.29 -7.62
C ILE A 93 4.80 10.20 -7.04
N ALA A 94 4.26 10.41 -5.85
CA ALA A 94 3.37 9.46 -5.19
C ALA A 94 2.11 9.17 -6.04
N ILE A 95 1.48 10.21 -6.60
CA ILE A 95 0.29 10.09 -7.46
C ILE A 95 0.61 9.36 -8.77
N GLU A 96 1.72 9.70 -9.43
CA GLU A 96 2.14 9.03 -10.67
C GLU A 96 2.49 7.55 -10.40
N THR A 97 3.19 7.28 -9.29
CA THR A 97 3.48 5.92 -8.84
C THR A 97 2.19 5.14 -8.58
N PHE A 98 1.26 5.74 -7.83
CA PHE A 98 -0.03 5.13 -7.54
C PHE A 98 -0.87 4.89 -8.79
N ASN A 99 -0.93 5.87 -9.72
CA ASN A 99 -1.67 5.73 -10.96
C ASN A 99 -1.09 4.61 -11.84
N LYS A 100 0.23 4.46 -11.89
CA LYS A 100 0.86 3.37 -12.64
C LYS A 100 0.62 2.00 -12.02
N ILE A 101 0.60 1.92 -10.70
CA ILE A 101 0.23 0.70 -9.97
C ILE A 101 -1.26 0.38 -10.18
N ASN A 102 -2.12 1.38 -10.16
CA ASN A 102 -3.58 1.21 -10.16
C ASN A 102 -4.23 1.21 -11.56
N ASN A 103 -3.57 1.71 -12.62
CA ASN A 103 -4.14 1.77 -13.97
C ASN A 103 -4.51 0.40 -14.57
N ARG A 104 -4.08 -0.69 -13.95
CA ARG A 104 -4.40 -2.07 -14.34
C ARG A 104 -5.26 -2.81 -13.32
N ASP A 105 -5.50 -2.21 -12.16
CA ASP A 105 -6.22 -2.86 -11.07
C ASP A 105 -7.36 -1.95 -10.57
N GLN A 106 -8.59 -2.32 -10.94
CA GLN A 106 -9.80 -1.59 -10.52
C GLN A 106 -10.22 -1.89 -9.07
N SER A 107 -9.45 -2.69 -8.34
CA SER A 107 -9.81 -3.16 -6.98
C SER A 107 -9.84 -2.06 -5.93
N LEU A 108 -9.12 -0.98 -6.13
CA LEU A 108 -9.05 0.14 -5.18
C LEU A 108 -10.20 1.17 -5.36
N GLY A 109 -11.17 0.87 -6.22
CA GLY A 109 -12.44 1.59 -6.33
C GLY A 109 -12.31 3.09 -6.60
N SER A 110 -12.74 3.94 -5.66
CA SER A 110 -12.75 5.41 -5.82
C SER A 110 -11.42 6.10 -5.48
N LEU A 111 -10.42 5.38 -4.96
CA LEU A 111 -9.11 5.94 -4.61
C LEU A 111 -8.44 6.72 -5.77
N PRO A 112 -8.43 6.23 -7.03
CA PRO A 112 -7.90 7.00 -8.16
C PRO A 112 -8.58 8.35 -8.34
N LYS A 113 -9.90 8.41 -8.11
CA LYS A 113 -10.66 9.67 -8.19
C LYS A 113 -10.26 10.65 -7.08
N VAL A 114 -9.99 10.15 -5.87
CA VAL A 114 -9.52 10.97 -4.74
C VAL A 114 -8.13 11.49 -5.03
N PHE A 115 -7.20 10.63 -5.45
CA PHE A 115 -5.85 11.04 -5.84
C PHE A 115 -5.86 12.01 -7.02
N HIS A 116 -6.73 11.83 -8.00
CA HIS A 116 -6.88 12.78 -9.11
C HIS A 116 -7.38 14.14 -8.65
N LYS A 117 -8.25 14.21 -7.63
CA LYS A 117 -8.68 15.46 -7.01
C LYS A 117 -7.53 16.16 -6.28
N ILE A 118 -6.73 15.40 -5.51
CA ILE A 118 -5.52 15.90 -4.85
C ILE A 118 -4.53 16.44 -5.89
N TYR A 119 -4.30 15.68 -6.96
CA TYR A 119 -3.43 16.10 -8.06
C TYR A 119 -3.93 17.36 -8.77
N LYS A 120 -5.24 17.47 -9.04
CA LYS A 120 -5.81 18.70 -9.61
C LYS A 120 -5.61 19.91 -8.69
N ALA A 121 -5.74 19.71 -7.39
CA ALA A 121 -5.47 20.76 -6.43
C ALA A 121 -3.98 21.15 -6.43
N ALA A 122 -3.08 20.19 -6.37
CA ALA A 122 -1.64 20.41 -6.41
C ALA A 122 -1.14 20.95 -7.77
N ARG A 123 -1.75 20.55 -8.90
CA ARG A 123 -1.34 20.97 -10.26
C ARG A 123 -1.54 22.46 -10.54
N LYS A 124 -2.41 23.15 -9.81
CA LYS A 124 -2.57 24.61 -9.95
C LYS A 124 -1.28 25.38 -9.60
N TRP A 125 -0.36 24.73 -8.91
CA TRP A 125 0.87 25.31 -8.35
C TRP A 125 2.14 24.96 -9.11
N THR A 126 2.09 24.01 -10.06
CA THR A 126 3.28 23.57 -10.82
C THR A 126 3.09 23.67 -12.30
N GLN A 127 4.12 24.13 -13.02
CA GLN A 127 4.17 24.06 -14.47
C GLN A 127 4.14 22.59 -14.94
N PRO A 128 3.42 22.24 -16.02
CA PRO A 128 3.37 20.88 -16.53
C PRO A 128 4.71 20.48 -17.12
N GLY A 129 5.57 19.86 -16.31
CA GLY A 129 6.77 19.18 -16.81
C GLY A 129 6.45 17.76 -17.32
N ASN A 130 7.23 17.27 -18.27
CA ASN A 130 7.09 15.96 -18.92
C ASN A 130 7.52 14.78 -18.03
N LEU A 131 7.21 14.77 -16.71
CA LEU A 131 7.61 13.72 -15.78
C LEU A 131 7.11 12.32 -16.18
N GLN A 132 5.97 12.23 -16.86
CA GLN A 132 5.44 10.94 -17.35
C GLN A 132 6.40 10.19 -18.28
N LYS A 133 7.26 10.91 -18.99
CA LYS A 133 8.26 10.32 -19.89
C LYS A 133 9.60 10.04 -19.23
N SER A 134 9.81 10.57 -18.03
CA SER A 134 11.10 10.50 -17.32
C SER A 134 11.12 9.45 -16.19
N ILE A 135 9.98 8.88 -15.82
CA ILE A 135 9.86 7.88 -14.76
C ILE A 135 9.37 6.57 -15.37
N TYR A 136 10.20 5.53 -15.28
CA TYR A 136 9.86 4.19 -15.72
C TYR A 136 9.56 3.33 -14.49
N PHE A 137 8.47 2.58 -14.57
CA PHE A 137 8.14 1.52 -13.62
C PHE A 137 8.08 0.21 -14.36
N ASP A 138 8.55 -0.85 -13.75
CA ASP A 138 8.34 -2.18 -14.27
C ASP A 138 6.84 -2.44 -14.46
N PRO A 139 6.43 -3.01 -15.60
CA PRO A 139 5.04 -3.33 -15.83
C PRO A 139 4.59 -4.37 -14.79
N LEU A 140 3.62 -3.99 -13.96
CA LEU A 140 2.97 -4.94 -13.09
C LEU A 140 2.12 -5.90 -13.94
N PRO A 141 2.24 -7.22 -13.74
CA PRO A 141 1.35 -8.16 -14.41
C PRO A 141 -0.10 -7.88 -14.03
N HIS A 142 -1.02 -8.15 -14.95
CA HIS A 142 -2.45 -8.09 -14.64
C HIS A 142 -2.77 -9.12 -13.55
N TYR A 143 -3.42 -8.68 -12.47
CA TYR A 143 -3.65 -9.48 -11.30
C TYR A 143 -5.15 -9.72 -11.08
N GLU A 144 -5.63 -10.90 -11.44
CA GLU A 144 -7.07 -11.23 -11.32
C GLU A 144 -7.56 -11.33 -9.87
N GLY A 145 -6.66 -11.59 -8.92
CA GLY A 145 -6.97 -11.76 -7.50
C GLY A 145 -7.43 -10.49 -6.79
N SER A 146 -7.11 -9.32 -7.33
CA SER A 146 -7.42 -8.03 -6.71
C SER A 146 -8.92 -7.77 -6.56
N ARG A 147 -9.77 -8.36 -7.40
CA ARG A 147 -11.23 -8.30 -7.26
C ARG A 147 -11.76 -8.83 -5.92
N HIS A 148 -10.99 -9.69 -5.24
CA HIS A 148 -11.36 -10.29 -3.97
C HIS A 148 -10.87 -9.51 -2.74
N ILE A 149 -9.94 -8.56 -2.90
CA ILE A 149 -9.33 -7.80 -1.79
C ILE A 149 -10.39 -7.18 -0.90
N ARG A 150 -11.35 -6.45 -1.49
CA ARG A 150 -12.40 -5.76 -0.72
C ARG A 150 -13.24 -6.73 0.09
N PHE A 151 -13.60 -7.87 -0.49
CA PHE A 151 -14.38 -8.89 0.21
C PHE A 151 -13.63 -9.45 1.41
N PHE A 152 -12.34 -9.80 1.24
CA PHE A 152 -11.54 -10.33 2.33
C PHE A 152 -11.24 -9.28 3.41
N LEU A 153 -10.94 -8.03 3.05
CA LEU A 153 -10.78 -6.95 4.03
C LEU A 153 -12.03 -6.79 4.89
N GLN A 154 -13.20 -6.74 4.27
CA GLN A 154 -14.47 -6.64 4.99
C GLN A 154 -14.73 -7.88 5.86
N SER A 155 -14.40 -9.09 5.35
CA SER A 155 -14.57 -10.33 6.12
C SER A 155 -13.64 -10.39 7.34
N ILE A 156 -12.42 -9.84 7.24
CA ILE A 156 -11.48 -9.74 8.36
C ILE A 156 -12.00 -8.75 9.41
N ASP A 157 -12.45 -7.58 8.96
CA ASP A 157 -12.95 -6.51 9.83
C ASP A 157 -14.21 -6.97 10.61
N ASP A 158 -15.14 -7.62 9.91
CA ASP A 158 -16.38 -8.15 10.46
C ASP A 158 -16.24 -9.52 11.14
N SER A 159 -15.03 -10.08 11.26
CA SER A 159 -14.75 -11.44 11.79
C SER A 159 -15.61 -12.52 11.12
N ARG A 160 -15.73 -12.49 9.81
CA ARG A 160 -16.57 -13.41 9.03
C ARG A 160 -15.77 -14.61 8.52
N ARG A 161 -16.26 -15.80 8.83
CA ARG A 161 -15.83 -17.05 8.18
C ARG A 161 -16.28 -17.03 6.73
N VAL A 162 -15.39 -17.47 5.83
CA VAL A 162 -15.62 -17.44 4.39
C VAL A 162 -15.54 -18.84 3.79
N GLU A 163 -16.33 -19.05 2.74
CA GLU A 163 -16.27 -20.22 1.90
C GLU A 163 -15.95 -19.80 0.47
N PHE A 164 -15.02 -20.50 -0.17
CA PHE A 164 -14.67 -20.27 -1.57
C PHE A 164 -14.19 -21.53 -2.27
N GLN A 165 -14.28 -21.53 -3.60
CA GLN A 165 -13.69 -22.54 -4.45
C GLN A 165 -12.23 -22.18 -4.74
N TYR A 166 -11.33 -23.10 -4.51
CA TYR A 166 -9.89 -22.90 -4.71
C TYR A 166 -9.29 -23.93 -5.63
N LYS A 167 -8.58 -23.49 -6.67
CA LYS A 167 -7.91 -24.38 -7.63
C LYS A 167 -6.39 -24.26 -7.52
N GLY A 168 -5.75 -25.29 -6.98
CA GLY A 168 -4.29 -25.43 -7.02
C GLY A 168 -3.79 -25.73 -8.45
N TYR A 169 -2.52 -25.43 -8.74
CA TYR A 169 -1.99 -25.65 -10.11
C TYR A 169 -2.02 -27.12 -10.54
N HIS A 170 -1.83 -28.04 -9.60
CA HIS A 170 -1.85 -29.49 -9.87
C HIS A 170 -3.20 -30.15 -9.57
N ALA A 171 -4.18 -29.38 -9.09
CA ALA A 171 -5.49 -29.93 -8.81
C ALA A 171 -6.33 -30.00 -10.10
N PRO A 172 -6.91 -31.17 -10.44
CA PRO A 172 -7.76 -31.30 -11.61
C PRO A 172 -9.00 -30.44 -11.50
N GLU A 173 -9.61 -30.37 -10.30
CA GLU A 173 -10.83 -29.63 -10.00
C GLU A 173 -10.66 -28.69 -8.82
N PRO A 174 -11.44 -27.60 -8.74
CA PRO A 174 -11.47 -26.75 -7.57
C PRO A 174 -11.99 -27.51 -6.34
N LYS A 175 -11.43 -27.22 -5.17
CA LYS A 175 -11.95 -27.70 -3.88
C LYS A 175 -12.63 -26.57 -3.11
N THR A 176 -13.63 -26.92 -2.33
CA THR A 176 -14.26 -25.99 -1.40
C THR A 176 -13.35 -25.80 -0.18
N VAL A 177 -13.07 -24.54 0.16
CA VAL A 177 -12.29 -24.17 1.31
C VAL A 177 -13.18 -23.39 2.28
N LEU A 178 -13.21 -23.82 3.54
CA LEU A 178 -13.80 -23.13 4.66
C LEU A 178 -12.66 -22.47 5.45
N PHE A 179 -12.71 -21.15 5.65
CA PHE A 179 -11.56 -20.38 6.05
C PHE A 179 -11.92 -19.19 6.91
N ASP A 180 -11.13 -18.98 7.96
CA ASP A 180 -11.22 -17.80 8.84
C ASP A 180 -10.08 -16.84 8.46
N PRO A 181 -10.35 -15.79 7.68
CA PRO A 181 -9.32 -14.87 7.22
C PRO A 181 -8.89 -13.93 8.35
N TRP A 182 -7.56 -13.81 8.56
CA TRP A 182 -7.00 -12.97 9.62
C TRP A 182 -6.27 -11.77 9.09
N PHE A 183 -5.67 -11.86 7.87
CA PHE A 183 -4.91 -10.79 7.24
C PHE A 183 -4.91 -10.92 5.71
N LEU A 184 -4.58 -9.82 5.04
CA LEU A 184 -4.11 -9.83 3.66
C LEU A 184 -2.63 -9.47 3.61
N ARG A 185 -1.88 -10.17 2.77
CA ARG A 185 -0.46 -9.89 2.53
C ARG A 185 -0.18 -9.72 1.05
N HIS A 186 0.52 -8.66 0.71
CA HIS A 186 1.09 -8.48 -0.63
C HIS A 186 2.53 -8.96 -0.61
N TYR A 187 2.84 -9.94 -1.45
CA TYR A 187 4.19 -10.48 -1.60
C TYR A 187 4.45 -10.87 -3.05
N ASP A 188 5.61 -10.55 -3.58
CA ASP A 188 6.04 -10.85 -4.95
C ASP A 188 4.95 -10.55 -6.00
N ARG A 189 4.40 -9.33 -5.93
CA ARG A 189 3.37 -8.81 -6.85
C ARG A 189 2.03 -9.56 -6.78
N ARG A 190 1.75 -10.31 -5.72
CA ARG A 190 0.51 -11.08 -5.51
C ARG A 190 -0.12 -10.77 -4.16
N TRP A 191 -1.42 -10.89 -4.12
CA TRP A 191 -2.18 -10.78 -2.88
C TRP A 191 -2.55 -12.16 -2.36
N TYR A 192 -2.39 -12.34 -1.07
CA TYR A 192 -2.69 -13.56 -0.35
C TYR A 192 -3.64 -13.25 0.80
N ALA A 193 -4.68 -14.08 0.97
CA ALA A 193 -5.45 -14.14 2.21
C ALA A 193 -4.80 -15.16 3.14
N GLY A 194 -4.47 -14.75 4.34
CA GLY A 194 -3.93 -15.62 5.37
C GLY A 194 -4.88 -15.77 6.54
N GLY A 195 -4.86 -16.94 7.17
CA GLY A 195 -5.74 -17.26 8.27
C GLY A 195 -5.83 -18.76 8.55
N PHE A 196 -6.86 -19.18 9.26
CA PHE A 196 -7.06 -20.57 9.65
C PHE A 196 -7.91 -21.32 8.63
N SER A 197 -7.37 -22.46 8.15
CA SER A 197 -8.10 -23.36 7.27
C SER A 197 -8.78 -24.45 8.08
N HIS A 198 -10.07 -24.68 7.80
CA HIS A 198 -10.84 -25.78 8.42
C HIS A 198 -10.71 -27.12 7.67
N ASP A 199 -9.77 -27.24 6.74
CA ASP A 199 -9.46 -28.52 6.12
C ASP A 199 -8.90 -29.47 7.17
N PRO A 200 -9.51 -30.64 7.41
CA PRO A 200 -9.06 -31.59 8.44
C PRO A 200 -7.61 -32.05 8.29
N SER A 201 -7.10 -32.04 7.05
CA SER A 201 -5.72 -32.41 6.75
C SER A 201 -4.71 -31.28 6.98
N GLU A 202 -5.16 -30.06 7.29
CA GLU A 202 -4.34 -28.86 7.21
C GLU A 202 -4.74 -27.83 8.28
N GLN A 203 -4.77 -28.24 9.55
CA GLN A 203 -5.13 -27.39 10.69
C GLN A 203 -3.97 -26.49 11.13
N PHE A 204 -3.59 -25.57 10.28
CA PHE A 204 -2.60 -24.54 10.59
C PHE A 204 -2.87 -23.25 9.81
N VAL A 205 -2.12 -22.20 10.11
CA VAL A 205 -2.23 -20.94 9.36
C VAL A 205 -1.80 -21.14 7.93
N ARG A 206 -2.71 -20.88 7.00
CA ARG A 206 -2.46 -20.97 5.56
C ARG A 206 -2.58 -19.64 4.87
N THR A 207 -1.91 -19.56 3.74
CA THR A 207 -2.04 -18.43 2.81
C THR A 207 -2.59 -18.94 1.47
N PHE A 208 -3.63 -18.24 0.99
CA PHE A 208 -4.26 -18.53 -0.29
C PHE A 208 -4.04 -17.36 -1.24
N PRO A 209 -3.32 -17.55 -2.37
CA PRO A 209 -3.24 -16.53 -3.40
C PRO A 209 -4.62 -16.27 -4.00
N LEU A 210 -5.02 -14.99 -4.01
CA LEU A 210 -6.39 -14.59 -4.34
C LEU A 210 -6.78 -14.89 -5.80
N GLU A 211 -5.80 -14.93 -6.72
CA GLU A 211 -6.05 -15.25 -8.13
C GLU A 211 -6.46 -16.69 -8.38
N ARG A 212 -6.26 -17.57 -7.41
CA ARG A 212 -6.67 -18.97 -7.51
C ARG A 212 -8.07 -19.24 -6.96
N ILE A 213 -8.73 -18.21 -6.48
CA ILE A 213 -10.13 -18.30 -6.04
C ILE A 213 -11.02 -18.30 -7.29
N VAL A 214 -11.79 -19.35 -7.45
CA VAL A 214 -12.71 -19.55 -8.56
C VAL A 214 -14.08 -19.03 -8.17
N GLY A 215 -14.65 -18.16 -9.02
CA GLY A 215 -15.96 -17.56 -8.76
C GLY A 215 -15.94 -16.51 -7.65
N THR A 216 -17.02 -16.39 -6.91
CA THR A 216 -17.23 -15.38 -5.87
C THR A 216 -17.20 -16.03 -4.49
N PRO A 217 -16.31 -15.63 -3.58
CA PRO A 217 -16.30 -16.12 -2.20
C PRO A 217 -17.54 -15.64 -1.45
N LYS A 218 -17.97 -16.38 -0.42
CA LYS A 218 -19.15 -16.12 0.39
C LYS A 218 -18.82 -16.08 1.86
N ALA A 219 -19.43 -15.16 2.61
CA ALA A 219 -19.39 -15.18 4.05
C ALA A 219 -20.46 -16.15 4.58
N VAL A 220 -20.07 -17.15 5.37
CA VAL A 220 -20.95 -18.26 5.81
C VAL A 220 -21.15 -18.35 7.32
N GLY A 221 -20.49 -17.49 8.09
CA GLY A 221 -20.61 -17.47 9.54
C GLY A 221 -19.68 -16.42 10.15
N PHE A 222 -19.50 -16.53 11.46
CA PHE A 222 -18.50 -15.77 12.20
C PHE A 222 -17.42 -16.73 12.70
N PHE A 223 -16.19 -16.29 12.79
CA PHE A 223 -15.17 -16.99 13.52
C PHE A 223 -14.98 -16.35 14.90
N HIS A 224 -14.74 -17.20 15.88
CA HIS A 224 -14.37 -16.76 17.21
C HIS A 224 -12.85 -16.71 17.26
N ASP A 225 -12.36 -15.54 17.58
CA ASP A 225 -11.00 -15.19 17.98
C ASP A 225 -9.83 -15.82 17.22
N LYS A 226 -9.02 -14.94 16.65
CA LYS A 226 -7.59 -15.22 16.42
C LYS A 226 -7.02 -15.74 17.74
N PRO A 227 -6.02 -16.65 17.71
CA PRO A 227 -5.30 -16.99 18.94
C PRO A 227 -4.95 -15.71 19.71
N PRO A 228 -5.11 -15.68 21.06
CA PRO A 228 -4.92 -14.46 21.85
C PRO A 228 -3.55 -13.81 21.66
N ASP A 229 -2.57 -14.61 21.31
CA ASP A 229 -1.17 -14.30 21.05
C ASP A 229 -0.86 -14.10 19.55
N TYR A 230 -1.89 -14.16 18.66
CA TYR A 230 -1.67 -13.90 17.25
C TYR A 230 -1.51 -12.39 17.00
N ASP A 231 -0.29 -12.01 16.71
CA ASP A 231 0.08 -10.72 16.12
C ASP A 231 0.68 -10.93 14.75
N ALA A 232 0.13 -10.25 13.73
CA ALA A 232 0.57 -10.42 12.35
C ALA A 232 2.04 -10.00 12.16
N GLU A 233 2.50 -8.99 12.87
CA GLU A 233 3.88 -8.50 12.75
C GLU A 233 4.87 -9.51 13.36
N SER A 234 4.60 -10.00 14.56
CA SER A 234 5.45 -11.00 15.20
C SER A 234 5.41 -12.34 14.47
N TYR A 235 4.26 -12.72 13.90
CA TYR A 235 4.12 -13.93 13.10
C TYR A 235 5.04 -13.93 11.87
N TRP A 236 5.15 -12.79 11.17
CA TRP A 236 5.96 -12.67 9.97
C TRP A 236 7.41 -12.29 10.22
N ARG A 237 7.75 -11.92 11.45
CA ARG A 237 9.11 -11.49 11.82
C ARG A 237 10.19 -12.50 11.48
N HIS A 238 9.86 -13.80 11.51
CA HIS A 238 10.80 -14.88 11.27
C HIS A 238 10.55 -15.61 9.94
N ILE A 239 9.72 -15.08 9.06
CA ILE A 239 9.34 -15.75 7.80
C ILE A 239 9.74 -14.88 6.61
N TYR A 240 10.67 -15.39 5.81
CA TYR A 240 10.92 -14.82 4.49
C TYR A 240 9.90 -15.38 3.50
N GLY A 241 9.32 -14.48 2.68
CA GLY A 241 8.35 -14.92 1.67
C GLY A 241 6.94 -15.11 2.22
N ILE A 242 6.24 -16.08 1.65
CA ILE A 242 4.82 -16.34 1.94
C ILE A 242 4.56 -17.78 2.43
N THR A 243 5.54 -18.65 2.27
CA THR A 243 5.39 -20.06 2.64
C THR A 243 5.75 -20.27 4.10
N VAL A 244 4.77 -20.72 4.86
CA VAL A 244 4.94 -21.09 6.27
C VAL A 244 5.06 -22.60 6.35
N PRO A 245 6.23 -23.15 6.72
CA PRO A 245 6.37 -24.58 6.87
C PRO A 245 5.59 -25.08 8.11
N PRO A 246 4.87 -26.20 7.99
CA PRO A 246 4.28 -26.84 9.17
C PRO A 246 5.37 -27.16 10.19
N ASN A 247 5.17 -26.80 11.44
CA ASN A 247 6.12 -27.00 12.53
C ASN A 247 7.51 -26.35 12.31
N GLY A 248 7.58 -25.30 11.49
CA GLY A 248 8.80 -24.53 11.32
C GLY A 248 9.27 -23.93 12.64
N ILE A 249 10.55 -24.07 12.95
CA ILE A 249 11.19 -23.45 14.11
C ILE A 249 12.11 -22.33 13.64
N VAL A 250 12.23 -21.32 14.46
CA VAL A 250 13.19 -20.22 14.22
C VAL A 250 14.58 -20.76 14.42
N GLU A 251 15.41 -20.63 13.42
CA GLU A 251 16.81 -21.02 13.44
C GLU A 251 17.72 -19.81 13.28
N GLU A 252 18.90 -19.91 13.84
CA GLU A 252 19.99 -18.98 13.59
C GLU A 252 20.63 -19.31 12.25
N VAL A 253 20.46 -18.42 11.27
CA VAL A 253 21.01 -18.57 9.94
C VAL A 253 22.16 -17.58 9.75
N VAL A 254 23.36 -18.09 9.55
CA VAL A 254 24.54 -17.28 9.27
C VAL A 254 24.90 -17.36 7.80
N LEU A 255 24.93 -16.22 7.14
CA LEU A 255 25.23 -16.06 5.74
C LEU A 255 26.52 -15.28 5.55
N GLU A 256 27.40 -15.79 4.70
CA GLU A 256 28.59 -15.09 4.22
C GLU A 256 28.34 -14.64 2.78
N PHE A 257 28.39 -13.33 2.56
CA PHE A 257 28.34 -12.71 1.25
C PHE A 257 29.73 -12.32 0.79
N ASN A 258 30.01 -12.37 -0.52
CA ASN A 258 31.15 -11.61 -1.04
C ASN A 258 30.96 -10.11 -0.72
N TYR A 259 32.03 -9.36 -0.71
CA TYR A 259 32.00 -7.94 -0.27
C TYR A 259 30.96 -7.11 -1.03
N LEU A 260 30.93 -7.25 -2.37
CA LEU A 260 30.03 -6.44 -3.20
C LEU A 260 28.55 -6.74 -2.92
N LEU A 261 28.16 -8.02 -2.92
CA LEU A 261 26.78 -8.42 -2.63
C LEU A 261 26.41 -8.10 -1.18
N GLY A 262 27.34 -8.23 -0.25
CA GLY A 262 27.15 -7.86 1.14
C GLY A 262 26.86 -6.35 1.32
N CYS A 263 27.52 -5.49 0.55
CA CYS A 263 27.21 -4.04 0.55
C CYS A 263 25.78 -3.80 0.03
N TYR A 264 25.35 -4.44 -1.08
CA TYR A 264 23.98 -4.35 -1.56
C TYR A 264 22.95 -4.87 -0.55
N PHE A 265 23.30 -5.95 0.16
CA PHE A 265 22.43 -6.47 1.22
C PHE A 265 22.29 -5.46 2.36
N LEU A 266 23.37 -4.81 2.79
CA LEU A 266 23.30 -3.79 3.85
C LEU A 266 22.49 -2.55 3.44
N ASP A 267 22.58 -2.15 2.17
CA ASP A 267 21.82 -1.01 1.64
C ASP A 267 20.32 -1.33 1.46
N THR A 268 20.00 -2.57 1.06
CA THR A 268 18.62 -3.02 0.79
C THR A 268 18.47 -4.48 1.20
N PRO A 269 18.35 -4.75 2.50
CA PRO A 269 18.26 -6.11 3.02
C PRO A 269 16.97 -6.79 2.53
N PHE A 270 17.09 -8.05 2.10
CA PHE A 270 15.90 -8.82 1.74
C PHE A 270 15.17 -9.39 2.97
N PHE A 271 15.78 -9.30 4.15
CA PHE A 271 15.20 -9.74 5.42
C PHE A 271 15.72 -8.91 6.59
N GLU A 272 14.85 -8.55 7.51
CA GLU A 272 15.12 -7.83 8.75
C GLU A 272 14.30 -8.43 9.90
N PRO A 273 14.83 -8.38 11.15
CA PRO A 273 16.11 -7.83 11.55
C PRO A 273 17.28 -8.79 11.28
N PHE A 274 18.48 -8.25 11.16
CA PHE A 274 19.73 -9.00 11.03
C PHE A 274 20.85 -8.38 11.88
N GLU A 275 21.92 -9.16 12.13
CA GLU A 275 23.12 -8.72 12.81
C GLU A 275 24.34 -8.92 11.92
N VAL A 276 25.25 -7.96 11.90
CA VAL A 276 26.53 -8.08 11.18
C VAL A 276 27.56 -8.66 12.11
N LEU A 277 28.00 -9.90 11.84
CA LEU A 277 28.99 -10.60 12.66
C LEU A 277 30.43 -10.26 12.28
N ALA A 278 30.68 -10.04 10.98
CA ALA A 278 32.01 -9.67 10.47
C ALA A 278 31.89 -8.87 9.18
N ARG A 279 32.86 -8.00 8.96
CA ARG A 279 33.00 -7.24 7.70
C ARG A 279 34.47 -6.95 7.46
N ASP A 280 34.97 -7.33 6.29
CA ASP A 280 36.31 -7.03 5.80
C ASP A 280 36.27 -6.62 4.32
N GLU A 281 37.41 -6.57 3.64
CA GLU A 281 37.51 -6.17 2.22
C GLU A 281 37.06 -7.28 1.24
N GLU A 282 36.88 -8.52 1.70
CA GLU A 282 36.54 -9.67 0.87
C GLU A 282 35.10 -10.12 1.08
N LYS A 283 34.56 -9.98 2.31
CA LYS A 283 33.28 -10.54 2.69
C LYS A 283 32.55 -9.78 3.78
N ILE A 284 31.26 -10.03 3.87
CA ILE A 284 30.37 -9.59 4.94
C ILE A 284 29.60 -10.81 5.46
N VAL A 285 29.61 -11.01 6.78
CA VAL A 285 28.93 -12.12 7.44
C VAL A 285 27.78 -11.53 8.26
N VAL A 286 26.57 -12.06 8.03
CA VAL A 286 25.37 -11.65 8.75
C VAL A 286 24.68 -12.82 9.40
N GLN A 287 23.98 -12.55 10.50
CA GLN A 287 23.15 -13.49 11.22
C GLN A 287 21.69 -13.08 11.12
N LEU A 288 20.82 -14.01 10.82
CA LEU A 288 19.37 -13.88 10.75
C LEU A 288 18.73 -14.86 11.74
N HIS A 289 17.59 -14.49 12.32
CA HIS A 289 16.72 -15.39 13.06
C HIS A 289 15.47 -15.66 12.25
N ILE A 290 15.44 -16.78 11.52
CA ILE A 290 14.46 -17.04 10.48
C ILE A 290 14.04 -18.51 10.48
N ILE A 291 12.82 -18.79 10.06
CA ILE A 291 12.34 -20.13 9.79
C ILE A 291 12.75 -20.51 8.36
N PRO A 292 13.68 -21.48 8.16
CA PRO A 292 14.07 -21.91 6.84
C PRO A 292 12.86 -22.46 6.06
N ASN A 293 12.65 -21.95 4.86
CA ASN A 293 11.55 -22.34 3.99
C ASN A 293 11.97 -22.30 2.51
N ILE A 294 11.10 -22.77 1.63
CA ILE A 294 11.38 -22.84 0.20
C ILE A 294 11.61 -21.46 -0.43
N ASP A 295 10.98 -20.40 0.08
CA ASP A 295 11.15 -19.06 -0.45
C ASP A 295 12.55 -18.52 -0.12
N LEU A 296 13.04 -18.79 1.09
CA LEU A 296 14.43 -18.47 1.47
C LEU A 296 15.44 -19.25 0.60
N ILE A 297 15.23 -20.55 0.41
CA ILE A 297 16.10 -21.38 -0.44
C ILE A 297 16.17 -20.79 -1.85
N ARG A 298 15.03 -20.47 -2.45
CA ARG A 298 14.98 -19.83 -3.78
C ARG A 298 15.67 -18.49 -3.82
N LYS A 299 15.51 -17.69 -2.77
CA LYS A 299 16.19 -16.40 -2.64
C LYS A 299 17.71 -16.59 -2.60
N LEU A 300 18.20 -17.46 -1.73
CA LEU A 300 19.64 -17.76 -1.64
C LEU A 300 20.18 -18.34 -2.95
N ALA A 301 19.44 -19.25 -3.58
CA ALA A 301 19.82 -19.81 -4.87
C ALA A 301 19.91 -18.74 -5.97
N SER A 302 19.04 -17.72 -5.94
CA SER A 302 19.08 -16.59 -6.89
C SER A 302 20.32 -15.71 -6.77
N LEU A 303 21.00 -15.76 -5.63
CA LEU A 303 22.25 -15.03 -5.37
C LEU A 303 23.50 -15.80 -5.88
N GLY A 304 23.33 -17.07 -6.24
CA GLY A 304 24.37 -17.89 -6.87
C GLY A 304 25.58 -18.12 -5.97
N ALA A 305 26.78 -17.93 -6.53
CA ALA A 305 28.05 -18.13 -5.84
C ALA A 305 28.45 -16.99 -4.90
N ASP A 306 27.66 -15.91 -4.87
CA ASP A 306 27.99 -14.71 -4.09
C ASP A 306 27.53 -14.81 -2.63
N VAL A 307 26.81 -15.89 -2.26
CA VAL A 307 26.38 -16.18 -0.89
C VAL A 307 26.73 -17.61 -0.50
N ARG A 308 27.14 -17.81 0.74
CA ARG A 308 27.35 -19.10 1.37
C ARG A 308 26.61 -19.19 2.69
N VAL A 309 25.90 -20.29 2.92
CA VAL A 309 25.30 -20.61 4.22
C VAL A 309 26.37 -21.22 5.11
N LEU A 310 26.68 -20.56 6.24
CA LEU A 310 27.61 -21.06 7.24
C LEU A 310 26.89 -21.89 8.31
N THR A 311 25.68 -21.48 8.68
CA THR A 311 24.80 -22.12 9.66
C THR A 311 23.35 -21.92 9.26
N PRO A 312 22.43 -22.88 9.47
CA PRO A 312 22.70 -24.25 9.90
C PRO A 312 23.14 -25.16 8.72
N GLN A 313 23.81 -26.25 9.02
CA GLN A 313 24.27 -27.21 8.00
C GLN A 313 23.08 -27.76 7.21
N SER A 314 21.94 -28.02 7.85
CA SER A 314 20.70 -28.51 7.20
C SER A 314 20.23 -27.60 6.06
N LEU A 315 20.35 -26.29 6.21
CA LEU A 315 20.01 -25.33 5.17
C LEU A 315 21.09 -25.35 4.06
N ALA A 316 22.36 -25.41 4.42
CA ALA A 316 23.44 -25.52 3.44
C ALA A 316 23.28 -26.77 2.56
N ASP A 317 23.04 -27.94 3.17
CA ASP A 317 22.80 -29.18 2.46
C ASP A 317 21.57 -29.16 1.56
N THR A 318 20.53 -28.44 2.00
CA THR A 318 19.29 -28.26 1.22
C THR A 318 19.53 -27.36 0.00
N LEU A 319 20.32 -26.31 0.18
CA LEU A 319 20.70 -25.43 -0.92
C LEU A 319 21.62 -26.16 -1.93
N GLU A 320 22.55 -26.95 -1.45
CA GLU A 320 23.42 -27.78 -2.30
C GLU A 320 22.58 -28.72 -3.17
N ARG A 321 21.68 -29.52 -2.57
CA ARG A 321 20.75 -30.38 -3.30
C ARG A 321 19.91 -29.65 -4.32
N PHE A 322 19.51 -28.42 -4.01
CA PHE A 322 18.78 -27.58 -4.94
C PHE A 322 19.61 -27.21 -6.18
N PHE A 323 20.89 -26.86 -5.99
CA PHE A 323 21.81 -26.58 -7.09
C PHE A 323 22.14 -27.84 -7.90
N GLU A 324 22.35 -28.97 -7.26
CA GLU A 324 22.58 -30.25 -7.94
C GLU A 324 21.39 -30.65 -8.84
N ALA A 325 20.17 -30.52 -8.33
CA ALA A 325 18.95 -30.78 -9.09
C ALA A 325 18.82 -29.81 -10.28
N ALA A 326 19.12 -28.53 -10.08
CA ALA A 326 19.10 -27.49 -11.13
C ALA A 326 20.14 -27.81 -12.22
N LEU A 327 21.36 -28.21 -11.83
CA LEU A 327 22.43 -28.60 -12.75
C LEU A 327 22.07 -29.86 -13.54
N ALA A 328 21.52 -30.88 -12.88
CA ALA A 328 21.04 -32.08 -13.52
C ALA A 328 19.98 -31.78 -14.58
N HIS A 329 19.00 -30.95 -14.23
CA HIS A 329 17.93 -30.50 -15.15
C HIS A 329 18.50 -29.74 -16.35
N ALA A 330 19.45 -28.83 -16.13
CA ALA A 330 20.08 -28.06 -17.19
C ALA A 330 20.88 -28.90 -18.18
N ARG A 331 21.43 -30.07 -17.73
CA ARG A 331 22.16 -31.01 -18.56
C ARG A 331 21.25 -31.91 -19.39
N THR A 332 20.06 -32.27 -18.88
CA THR A 332 19.10 -33.11 -19.62
C THR A 332 18.44 -32.41 -20.80
N GLY A 333 18.42 -31.10 -20.85
CA GLY A 333 17.88 -30.29 -21.96
C GLY A 333 18.85 -30.11 -23.15
N LYS A 334 20.00 -30.76 -23.17
CA LYS A 334 21.02 -30.71 -24.23
C LYS A 334 21.02 -31.88 -25.20
N THR A 335 19.92 -32.64 -25.29
CA THR A 335 19.74 -33.72 -26.27
C THR A 335 18.86 -33.25 -27.42
#